data_87ae1aebd59a9e88ff5435906629a8ec
#
_entry.id   87ae1aebd59a9e88ff5435906629a8ec
#
_cell.length_a   1.000
_cell.length_b   1.000
_cell.length_c   1.000
_cell.angle_alpha   90.00
_cell.angle_beta   90.00
_cell.angle_gamma   90.00
#
_symmetry.space_group_name_H-M   'P 1'
#
loop_
_entity.id
_entity.type
_entity.pdbx_description
1 polymer ?
#
loop_
_entity_poly.entity_id
_entity_poly.type
_entity_poly.pdbx_seq_one_letter_code
_entity_poly.pdbx_strand_id
1 'polypeptide(L)'
;MTMLADNISLHLSGFDLLRNVSIEVEAGKVTAIVGPNGAGKSSLLKVITGEMEPTKGAVSLNQKPLSQWSLGQKAQMLAVLPQHTLLNFPFTADEVVGLGRIPHQTGSERDTQIVAEALQLVDASYLQKRFYTQMSGGEKQRVQFARVLAQIWQPSELGEQFLVLDEPTSAFDLSHQKLTLDIVRNLAERGVGVVMVLHDLNLASRCADNMVVFNGGVIEAMGSPEEVLTTQLIDKVFGVKSIIASHPVTKTPLVIT
;
A
#
# COMPACT_ATOMS: atom_id res chain seq x y z
N MET A 1 -9.21 13.84 -6.70
CA MET A 1 -8.15 14.40 -5.81
C MET A 1 -6.99 13.42 -5.76
N THR A 2 -5.79 13.86 -5.36
CA THR A 2 -4.57 13.06 -5.51
C THR A 2 -3.69 13.16 -4.26
N MET A 3 -2.82 12.17 -4.11
CA MET A 3 -1.62 12.26 -3.28
C MET A 3 -0.44 12.43 -4.25
N LEU A 4 0.25 13.56 -4.16
CA LEU A 4 1.34 13.92 -5.07
C LEU A 4 2.66 14.04 -4.31
N ALA A 5 3.67 13.31 -4.76
CA ALA A 5 5.07 13.56 -4.43
C ALA A 5 5.72 14.26 -5.61
N ASP A 6 6.25 15.45 -5.42
CA ASP A 6 6.83 16.28 -6.47
C ASP A 6 8.32 16.52 -6.25
N ASN A 7 9.14 16.09 -7.22
CA ASN A 7 10.60 16.25 -7.26
C ASN A 7 11.32 15.79 -5.98
N ILE A 8 10.86 14.66 -5.40
CA ILE A 8 11.38 14.11 -4.15
C ILE A 8 12.82 13.64 -4.33
N SER A 9 13.72 14.15 -3.49
CA SER A 9 15.04 13.58 -3.26
C SER A 9 15.22 13.31 -1.78
N LEU A 10 15.83 12.16 -1.45
CA LEU A 10 16.10 11.76 -0.08
C LEU A 10 17.55 11.31 0.05
N HIS A 11 18.34 12.08 0.80
CA HIS A 11 19.71 11.76 1.17
C HIS A 11 19.77 11.36 2.65
N LEU A 12 20.28 10.19 2.95
CA LEU A 12 20.38 9.69 4.33
C LEU A 12 21.70 8.94 4.52
N SER A 13 22.42 9.28 5.58
CA SER A 13 23.68 8.61 5.99
C SER A 13 24.71 8.48 4.85
N GLY A 14 24.83 9.51 3.99
CA GLY A 14 25.79 9.54 2.86
C GLY A 14 25.30 8.86 1.58
N PHE A 15 24.06 8.38 1.53
CA PHE A 15 23.48 7.71 0.36
C PHE A 15 22.26 8.47 -0.18
N ASP A 16 22.18 8.55 -1.51
CA ASP A 16 20.99 9.05 -2.22
C ASP A 16 19.98 7.90 -2.38
N LEU A 17 19.00 7.84 -1.47
CA LEU A 17 17.95 6.82 -1.48
C LEU A 17 16.88 7.10 -2.53
N LEU A 18 16.59 8.39 -2.80
CA LEU A 18 15.68 8.86 -3.85
C LEU A 18 16.30 10.04 -4.57
N ARG A 19 16.14 10.08 -5.90
CA ARG A 19 16.70 11.13 -6.76
C ARG A 19 15.65 11.65 -7.73
N ASN A 20 15.13 12.84 -7.45
CA ASN A 20 14.18 13.56 -8.30
C ASN A 20 12.96 12.70 -8.72
N VAL A 21 12.30 12.09 -7.75
CA VAL A 21 11.15 11.20 -7.93
C VAL A 21 9.87 12.02 -7.89
N SER A 22 9.04 11.90 -8.93
CA SER A 22 7.69 12.46 -8.93
C SER A 22 6.68 11.36 -9.21
N ILE A 23 5.67 11.24 -8.35
CA ILE A 23 4.58 10.26 -8.49
C ILE A 23 3.26 10.89 -8.07
N GLU A 24 2.24 10.66 -8.86
CA GLU A 24 0.86 11.03 -8.57
C GLU A 24 0.03 9.76 -8.33
N VAL A 25 -0.65 9.71 -7.20
CA VAL A 25 -1.58 8.65 -6.83
C VAL A 25 -2.99 9.21 -6.90
N GLU A 26 -3.76 8.72 -7.83
CA GLU A 26 -5.13 9.17 -8.04
C GLU A 26 -6.10 8.44 -7.10
N ALA A 27 -7.08 9.15 -6.57
CA ALA A 27 -8.21 8.55 -5.88
C ALA A 27 -8.98 7.62 -6.83
N GLY A 28 -9.40 6.48 -6.34
CA GLY A 28 -10.12 5.49 -7.14
C GLY A 28 -9.25 4.62 -8.05
N LYS A 29 -7.92 4.72 -7.93
CA LYS A 29 -6.98 3.90 -8.72
C LYS A 29 -6.01 3.15 -7.83
N VAL A 30 -5.49 2.04 -8.37
CA VAL A 30 -4.43 1.23 -7.77
C VAL A 30 -3.12 1.52 -8.49
N THR A 31 -2.13 2.02 -7.75
CA THR A 31 -0.77 2.21 -8.23
C THR A 31 0.15 1.15 -7.61
N ALA A 32 0.73 0.29 -8.43
CA ALA A 32 1.71 -0.71 -8.00
C ALA A 32 3.13 -0.20 -8.19
N ILE A 33 3.94 -0.24 -7.15
CA ILE A 33 5.37 0.07 -7.19
C ILE A 33 6.14 -1.24 -7.21
N VAL A 34 6.94 -1.46 -8.24
CA VAL A 34 7.77 -2.66 -8.41
C VAL A 34 9.23 -2.28 -8.64
N GLY A 35 10.15 -3.22 -8.45
CA GLY A 35 11.58 -3.01 -8.65
C GLY A 35 12.42 -3.92 -7.75
N PRO A 36 13.73 -4.03 -7.99
CA PRO A 36 14.62 -4.88 -7.21
C PRO A 36 14.71 -4.45 -5.74
N ASN A 37 15.25 -5.34 -4.91
CA ASN A 37 15.50 -5.02 -3.51
C ASN A 37 16.54 -3.88 -3.41
N GLY A 38 16.33 -2.96 -2.47
CA GLY A 38 17.19 -1.78 -2.31
C GLY A 38 16.95 -0.66 -3.35
N ALA A 39 15.96 -0.79 -4.24
CA ALA A 39 15.68 0.24 -5.25
C ALA A 39 15.16 1.58 -4.70
N GLY A 40 14.74 1.66 -3.42
CA GLY A 40 14.21 2.87 -2.79
C GLY A 40 12.69 2.86 -2.57
N LYS A 41 11.99 1.76 -2.88
CA LYS A 41 10.52 1.67 -2.79
C LYS A 41 9.96 2.01 -1.41
N SER A 42 10.45 1.36 -0.35
CA SER A 42 10.00 1.63 1.03
C SER A 42 10.42 3.03 1.50
N SER A 43 11.54 3.58 1.00
CA SER A 43 11.93 4.97 1.27
C SER A 43 10.93 5.96 0.66
N LEU A 44 10.46 5.69 -0.57
CA LEU A 44 9.40 6.49 -1.17
C LEU A 44 8.10 6.40 -0.35
N LEU A 45 7.68 5.18 0.06
CA LEU A 45 6.50 5.04 0.90
C LEU A 45 6.60 5.87 2.19
N LYS A 46 7.75 5.83 2.88
CA LYS A 46 7.97 6.63 4.09
C LYS A 46 7.90 8.14 3.85
N VAL A 47 8.34 8.60 2.68
CA VAL A 47 8.24 10.02 2.33
C VAL A 47 6.79 10.41 2.03
N ILE A 48 6.07 9.64 1.21
CA ILE A 48 4.68 9.97 0.84
C ILE A 48 3.71 9.85 2.03
N THR A 49 4.04 9.05 3.05
CA THR A 49 3.26 8.94 4.30
C THR A 49 3.65 9.98 5.35
N GLY A 50 4.75 10.70 5.13
CA GLY A 50 5.27 11.69 6.06
C GLY A 50 5.98 11.10 7.28
N GLU A 51 6.40 9.83 7.21
CA GLU A 51 7.30 9.22 8.20
C GLU A 51 8.73 9.74 8.06
N MET A 52 9.12 10.14 6.85
CA MET A 52 10.41 10.75 6.56
C MET A 52 10.21 12.05 5.76
N GLU A 53 10.92 13.10 6.17
CA GLU A 53 10.96 14.34 5.39
C GLU A 53 11.93 14.21 4.22
N PRO A 54 11.55 14.60 3.00
CA PRO A 54 12.46 14.58 1.87
C PRO A 54 13.53 15.67 2.01
N THR A 55 14.74 15.45 1.50
CA THR A 55 15.80 16.45 1.43
C THR A 55 15.45 17.58 0.46
N LYS A 56 14.72 17.23 -0.63
CA LYS A 56 14.18 18.17 -1.62
C LYS A 56 12.82 17.68 -2.10
N GLY A 57 12.02 18.63 -2.62
CA GLY A 57 10.68 18.36 -3.09
C GLY A 57 9.63 18.45 -1.98
N ALA A 58 8.39 18.13 -2.29
CA ALA A 58 7.28 18.20 -1.36
C ALA A 58 6.23 17.12 -1.63
N VAL A 59 5.49 16.75 -0.58
CA VAL A 59 4.33 15.86 -0.68
C VAL A 59 3.07 16.67 -0.37
N SER A 60 2.05 16.47 -1.20
CA SER A 60 0.72 17.02 -0.94
C SER A 60 -0.33 15.91 -0.92
N LEU A 61 -1.35 16.10 -0.11
CA LEU A 61 -2.52 15.24 0.04
C LEU A 61 -3.78 16.09 -0.16
N ASN A 62 -4.62 15.72 -1.11
CA ASN A 62 -5.82 16.50 -1.44
C ASN A 62 -5.51 17.97 -1.70
N GLN A 63 -4.49 18.25 -2.54
CA GLN A 63 -4.04 19.59 -2.95
C GLN A 63 -3.46 20.48 -1.82
N LYS A 64 -3.27 19.93 -0.62
CA LYS A 64 -2.70 20.63 0.52
C LYS A 64 -1.38 19.96 0.91
N PRO A 65 -0.30 20.74 1.20
CA PRO A 65 0.95 20.18 1.69
C PRO A 65 0.75 19.22 2.87
N LEU A 66 1.40 18.05 2.82
CA LEU A 66 1.22 17.02 3.84
C LEU A 66 1.59 17.51 5.25
N SER A 67 2.57 18.41 5.35
CA SER A 67 2.99 19.05 6.60
C SER A 67 1.95 19.97 7.24
N GLN A 68 0.95 20.43 6.49
CA GLN A 68 -0.11 21.30 7.00
C GLN A 68 -1.32 20.52 7.56
N TRP A 69 -1.34 19.20 7.42
CA TRP A 69 -2.36 18.34 8.02
C TRP A 69 -1.91 17.94 9.44
N SER A 70 -2.81 18.04 10.43
CA SER A 70 -2.55 17.48 11.75
C SER A 70 -2.45 15.96 11.69
N LEU A 71 -1.79 15.34 12.68
CA LEU A 71 -1.68 13.87 12.73
C LEU A 71 -3.06 13.17 12.70
N GLY A 72 -4.03 13.69 13.46
CA GLY A 72 -5.40 13.17 13.48
C GLY A 72 -6.10 13.28 12.12
N GLN A 73 -5.96 14.43 11.44
CA GLN A 73 -6.52 14.61 10.09
C GLN A 73 -5.86 13.68 9.06
N LYS A 74 -4.52 13.56 9.08
CA LYS A 74 -3.82 12.61 8.22
C LYS A 74 -4.31 11.19 8.44
N ALA A 75 -4.46 10.79 9.70
CA ALA A 75 -4.89 9.44 10.04
C ALA A 75 -6.35 9.11 9.61
N GLN A 76 -7.20 10.10 9.36
CA GLN A 76 -8.54 9.88 8.80
C GLN A 76 -8.52 9.68 7.27
N MET A 77 -7.46 10.12 6.60
CA MET A 77 -7.36 10.09 5.13
C MET A 77 -6.28 9.14 4.61
N LEU A 78 -5.29 8.80 5.43
CA LEU A 78 -4.11 8.03 5.01
C LEU A 78 -3.88 6.87 5.96
N ALA A 79 -4.15 5.65 5.49
CA ALA A 79 -3.86 4.43 6.21
C ALA A 79 -2.62 3.74 5.64
N VAL A 80 -1.74 3.24 6.52
CA VAL A 80 -0.45 2.67 6.14
C VAL A 80 -0.29 1.28 6.75
N LEU A 81 -0.03 0.29 5.89
CA LEU A 81 0.41 -1.05 6.27
C LEU A 81 1.90 -1.19 5.97
N PRO A 82 2.79 -1.07 6.96
CA PRO A 82 4.22 -1.27 6.76
C PRO A 82 4.54 -2.76 6.59
N GLN A 83 5.68 -3.06 5.97
CA GLN A 83 6.17 -4.43 5.76
C GLN A 83 6.30 -5.22 7.07
N HIS A 84 6.79 -4.58 8.13
CA HIS A 84 6.94 -5.17 9.45
C HIS A 84 6.28 -4.32 10.52
N THR A 85 5.45 -4.94 11.35
CA THR A 85 4.85 -4.29 12.52
C THR A 85 5.32 -5.03 13.77
N LEU A 86 6.13 -4.37 14.58
CA LEU A 86 6.56 -4.89 15.88
C LEU A 86 5.51 -4.54 16.93
N LEU A 87 4.57 -5.45 17.16
CA LEU A 87 3.61 -5.35 18.27
C LEU A 87 3.85 -6.52 19.23
N ASN A 88 4.55 -6.23 20.34
CA ASN A 88 4.97 -7.22 21.31
C ASN A 88 4.10 -7.23 22.60
N PHE A 89 2.98 -6.50 22.58
CA PHE A 89 2.04 -6.47 23.69
C PHE A 89 0.95 -7.53 23.52
N PRO A 90 0.37 -8.06 24.61
CA PRO A 90 -0.64 -9.11 24.58
C PRO A 90 -2.04 -8.55 24.25
N PHE A 91 -2.15 -7.80 23.17
CA PHE A 91 -3.46 -7.38 22.63
C PHE A 91 -4.14 -8.54 21.90
N THR A 92 -5.46 -8.60 21.98
CA THR A 92 -6.28 -9.47 21.14
C THR A 92 -6.42 -8.90 19.72
N ALA A 93 -6.86 -9.72 18.73
CA ALA A 93 -6.99 -9.22 17.35
C ALA A 93 -7.97 -8.04 17.25
N ASP A 94 -9.09 -8.09 17.95
CA ASP A 94 -10.07 -6.99 17.95
C ASP A 94 -9.51 -5.71 18.58
N GLU A 95 -8.69 -5.81 19.62
CA GLU A 95 -7.99 -4.65 20.18
C GLU A 95 -7.00 -4.06 19.19
N VAL A 96 -6.22 -4.91 18.48
CA VAL A 96 -5.29 -4.43 17.43
C VAL A 96 -6.05 -3.74 16.31
N VAL A 97 -7.15 -4.32 15.80
CA VAL A 97 -7.96 -3.70 14.74
C VAL A 97 -8.60 -2.41 15.24
N GLY A 98 -9.03 -2.38 16.52
CA GLY A 98 -9.59 -1.21 17.18
C GLY A 98 -8.64 0.00 17.22
N LEU A 99 -7.31 -0.20 17.17
CA LEU A 99 -6.33 0.90 17.03
C LEU A 99 -6.58 1.72 15.76
N GLY A 100 -7.12 1.11 14.70
CA GLY A 100 -7.50 1.81 13.47
C GLY A 100 -8.64 2.82 13.68
N ARG A 101 -9.42 2.69 14.77
CA ARG A 101 -10.54 3.61 15.06
C ARG A 101 -10.13 4.82 15.90
N ILE A 102 -8.91 4.87 16.43
CA ILE A 102 -8.43 5.99 17.28
C ILE A 102 -8.65 7.38 16.64
N PRO A 103 -8.44 7.59 15.31
CA PRO A 103 -8.64 8.91 14.69
C PRO A 103 -10.11 9.34 14.58
N HIS A 104 -11.06 8.44 14.89
CA HIS A 104 -12.49 8.65 14.69
C HIS A 104 -13.24 8.85 16.00
N GLN A 105 -14.41 9.51 15.92
CA GLN A 105 -15.31 9.77 17.05
C GLN A 105 -16.69 9.19 16.76
N THR A 106 -16.73 7.93 16.29
CA THR A 106 -17.98 7.28 15.85
C THR A 106 -18.75 6.56 16.97
N GLY A 107 -18.13 6.48 18.16
CA GLY A 107 -18.71 5.83 19.34
C GLY A 107 -18.38 4.33 19.42
N SER A 108 -18.33 3.81 20.65
CA SER A 108 -17.84 2.47 20.97
C SER A 108 -18.63 1.34 20.26
N GLU A 109 -19.94 1.47 20.15
CA GLU A 109 -20.78 0.45 19.51
C GLU A 109 -20.48 0.34 18.01
N ARG A 110 -20.43 1.48 17.31
CA ARG A 110 -20.12 1.52 15.88
C ARG A 110 -18.68 1.06 15.60
N ASP A 111 -17.73 1.46 16.42
CA ASP A 111 -16.33 1.03 16.29
C ASP A 111 -16.20 -0.48 16.51
N THR A 112 -16.89 -1.07 17.47
CA THR A 112 -16.91 -2.52 17.69
C THR A 112 -17.47 -3.26 16.48
N GLN A 113 -18.54 -2.74 15.87
CA GLN A 113 -19.11 -3.30 14.65
C GLN A 113 -18.11 -3.24 13.48
N ILE A 114 -17.47 -2.09 13.25
CA ILE A 114 -16.45 -1.91 12.19
C ILE A 114 -15.28 -2.88 12.39
N VAL A 115 -14.81 -3.07 13.60
CA VAL A 115 -13.74 -4.01 13.93
C VAL A 115 -14.12 -5.43 13.55
N ALA A 116 -15.34 -5.87 13.86
CA ALA A 116 -15.83 -7.21 13.52
C ALA A 116 -15.97 -7.37 11.99
N GLU A 117 -16.55 -6.37 11.31
CA GLU A 117 -16.69 -6.34 9.85
C GLU A 117 -15.32 -6.37 9.15
N ALA A 118 -14.33 -5.61 9.64
CA ALA A 118 -12.98 -5.59 9.08
C ALA A 118 -12.25 -6.93 9.25
N LEU A 119 -12.38 -7.59 10.41
CA LEU A 119 -11.85 -8.93 10.63
C LEU A 119 -12.51 -9.96 9.70
N GLN A 120 -13.82 -9.85 9.49
CA GLN A 120 -14.56 -10.71 8.57
C GLN A 120 -14.07 -10.53 7.12
N LEU A 121 -13.87 -9.30 6.70
CA LEU A 121 -13.43 -8.98 5.33
C LEU A 121 -12.09 -9.63 4.96
N VAL A 122 -11.17 -9.76 5.93
CA VAL A 122 -9.84 -10.36 5.72
C VAL A 122 -9.77 -11.85 6.11
N ASP A 123 -10.91 -12.52 6.30
CA ASP A 123 -11.00 -13.92 6.74
C ASP A 123 -10.24 -14.18 8.06
N ALA A 124 -10.45 -13.30 9.06
CA ALA A 124 -9.79 -13.37 10.37
C ALA A 124 -10.76 -13.32 11.57
N SER A 125 -12.08 -13.51 11.35
CA SER A 125 -13.08 -13.47 12.43
C SER A 125 -12.80 -14.47 13.56
N TYR A 126 -12.25 -15.66 13.23
CA TYR A 126 -11.89 -16.70 14.19
C TYR A 126 -10.74 -16.31 15.12
N LEU A 127 -10.00 -15.26 14.78
CA LEU A 127 -8.89 -14.72 15.58
C LEU A 127 -9.31 -13.66 16.59
N GLN A 128 -10.56 -13.17 16.53
CA GLN A 128 -11.02 -11.96 17.20
C GLN A 128 -10.55 -11.84 18.66
N LYS A 129 -10.65 -12.90 19.45
CA LYS A 129 -10.25 -12.95 20.87
C LYS A 129 -8.89 -13.59 21.13
N ARG A 130 -8.16 -13.97 20.07
CA ARG A 130 -6.83 -14.55 20.21
C ARG A 130 -5.78 -13.46 20.41
N PHE A 131 -4.79 -13.71 21.24
CA PHE A 131 -3.68 -12.78 21.43
C PHE A 131 -2.79 -12.70 20.19
N TYR A 132 -2.50 -11.47 19.77
CA TYR A 132 -1.69 -11.17 18.59
C TYR A 132 -0.31 -11.83 18.65
N THR A 133 0.30 -11.90 19.84
CA THR A 133 1.60 -12.55 20.05
C THR A 133 1.60 -14.05 19.75
N GLN A 134 0.45 -14.72 19.81
CA GLN A 134 0.27 -16.16 19.57
C GLN A 134 -0.10 -16.50 18.12
N MET A 135 -0.17 -15.51 17.25
CA MET A 135 -0.57 -15.68 15.85
C MET A 135 0.64 -15.99 14.97
N SER A 136 0.40 -16.75 13.90
CA SER A 136 1.36 -16.95 12.80
C SER A 136 1.62 -15.64 12.05
N GLY A 137 2.67 -15.58 11.22
CA GLY A 137 3.01 -14.41 10.42
C GLY A 137 1.86 -13.96 9.51
N GLY A 138 1.21 -14.91 8.79
CA GLY A 138 0.08 -14.59 7.92
C GLY A 138 -1.16 -14.13 8.70
N GLU A 139 -1.46 -14.73 9.87
CA GLU A 139 -2.56 -14.28 10.74
C GLU A 139 -2.31 -12.84 11.25
N LYS A 140 -1.07 -12.54 11.69
CA LYS A 140 -0.68 -11.19 12.10
C LYS A 140 -0.84 -10.18 10.99
N GLN A 141 -0.42 -10.53 9.77
CA GLN A 141 -0.53 -9.64 8.62
C GLN A 141 -1.99 -9.37 8.24
N ARG A 142 -2.89 -10.38 8.30
CA ARG A 142 -4.34 -10.17 8.08
C ARG A 142 -4.95 -9.27 9.14
N VAL A 143 -4.62 -9.45 10.42
CA VAL A 143 -5.08 -8.57 11.50
C VAL A 143 -4.59 -7.13 11.32
N GLN A 144 -3.34 -6.93 10.90
CA GLN A 144 -2.82 -5.59 10.59
C GLN A 144 -3.48 -4.99 9.34
N PHE A 145 -3.80 -5.82 8.34
CA PHE A 145 -4.56 -5.37 7.19
C PHE A 145 -5.99 -4.95 7.61
N ALA A 146 -6.69 -5.73 8.44
CA ALA A 146 -7.98 -5.34 9.02
C ALA A 146 -7.89 -4.01 9.78
N ARG A 147 -6.80 -3.75 10.53
CA ARG A 147 -6.57 -2.49 11.25
C ARG A 147 -6.55 -1.28 10.31
N VAL A 148 -5.81 -1.36 9.21
CA VAL A 148 -5.74 -0.24 8.25
C VAL A 148 -7.03 -0.08 7.46
N LEU A 149 -7.76 -1.18 7.19
CA LEU A 149 -9.11 -1.12 6.61
C LEU A 149 -10.11 -0.46 7.55
N ALA A 150 -10.09 -0.80 8.84
CA ALA A 150 -10.94 -0.17 9.85
C ALA A 150 -10.67 1.34 9.96
N GLN A 151 -9.44 1.79 9.71
CA GLN A 151 -9.04 3.19 9.75
C GLN A 151 -9.70 4.02 8.64
N ILE A 152 -9.89 3.47 7.45
CA ILE A 152 -10.52 4.14 6.30
C ILE A 152 -11.89 3.54 5.94
N TRP A 153 -12.57 2.94 6.91
CA TRP A 153 -13.83 2.21 6.70
C TRP A 153 -14.96 3.09 6.19
N GLN A 154 -15.01 4.31 6.65
CA GLN A 154 -15.99 5.32 6.29
C GLN A 154 -15.33 6.46 5.52
N PRO A 155 -16.00 7.06 4.53
CA PRO A 155 -15.50 8.24 3.85
C PRO A 155 -15.12 9.35 4.85
N SER A 156 -14.09 10.11 4.52
CA SER A 156 -13.65 11.26 5.30
C SER A 156 -14.27 12.55 4.75
N GLU A 157 -14.74 13.42 5.64
CA GLU A 157 -15.20 14.78 5.26
C GLU A 157 -14.04 15.71 4.87
N LEU A 158 -12.80 15.31 5.16
CA LEU A 158 -11.59 16.10 4.91
C LEU A 158 -11.07 15.98 3.48
N GLY A 159 -11.52 14.97 2.73
CA GLY A 159 -11.11 14.70 1.35
C GLY A 159 -11.01 13.19 1.07
N GLU A 160 -10.47 12.87 -0.09
CA GLU A 160 -10.29 11.48 -0.53
C GLU A 160 -9.30 10.73 0.36
N GLN A 161 -9.56 9.42 0.50
CA GLN A 161 -8.75 8.54 1.33
C GLN A 161 -7.72 7.78 0.51
N PHE A 162 -6.60 7.46 1.15
CA PHE A 162 -5.50 6.72 0.52
C PHE A 162 -5.05 5.57 1.43
N LEU A 163 -4.72 4.45 0.80
CA LEU A 163 -4.18 3.25 1.42
C LEU A 163 -2.80 2.96 0.86
N VAL A 164 -1.80 2.92 1.74
CA VAL A 164 -0.42 2.61 1.39
C VAL A 164 -0.04 1.25 1.97
N LEU A 165 0.36 0.32 1.11
CA LEU A 165 0.65 -1.07 1.47
C LEU A 165 2.10 -1.43 1.07
N ASP A 166 2.93 -1.77 2.04
CA ASP A 166 4.30 -2.24 1.80
C ASP A 166 4.32 -3.78 1.86
N GLU A 167 4.40 -4.43 0.70
CA GLU A 167 4.43 -5.88 0.51
C GLU A 167 3.27 -6.65 1.20
N PRO A 168 2.02 -6.28 0.96
CA PRO A 168 0.88 -6.80 1.72
C PRO A 168 0.63 -8.29 1.53
N THR A 169 1.24 -8.93 0.52
CA THR A 169 0.98 -10.33 0.14
C THR A 169 2.13 -11.27 0.44
N SER A 170 3.25 -10.79 1.00
CA SER A 170 4.50 -11.56 1.15
C SER A 170 4.39 -12.81 2.04
N ALA A 171 3.48 -12.81 3.04
CA ALA A 171 3.27 -13.94 3.95
C ALA A 171 1.99 -14.75 3.64
N PHE A 172 1.35 -14.53 2.50
CA PHE A 172 0.05 -15.12 2.16
C PHE A 172 0.17 -16.27 1.16
N ASP A 173 -0.67 -17.28 1.34
CA ASP A 173 -0.96 -18.26 0.32
C ASP A 173 -1.77 -17.65 -0.83
N LEU A 174 -1.96 -18.41 -1.92
CA LEU A 174 -2.64 -17.93 -3.12
C LEU A 174 -4.08 -17.44 -2.85
N SER A 175 -4.78 -18.05 -1.89
CA SER A 175 -6.16 -17.68 -1.57
C SER A 175 -6.22 -16.32 -0.90
N HIS A 176 -5.36 -16.07 0.09
CA HIS A 176 -5.29 -14.80 0.78
C HIS A 176 -4.64 -13.69 -0.06
N GLN A 177 -3.69 -14.03 -0.97
CA GLN A 177 -3.21 -13.07 -1.97
C GLN A 177 -4.36 -12.57 -2.84
N LYS A 178 -5.16 -13.50 -3.40
CA LYS A 178 -6.32 -13.14 -4.20
C LYS A 178 -7.32 -12.29 -3.42
N LEU A 179 -7.67 -12.70 -2.19
CA LEU A 179 -8.58 -11.96 -1.32
C LEU A 179 -8.09 -10.52 -1.09
N THR A 180 -6.78 -10.34 -0.81
CA THR A 180 -6.18 -9.01 -0.62
C THR A 180 -6.32 -8.14 -1.87
N LEU A 181 -6.04 -8.68 -3.06
CA LEU A 181 -6.18 -7.95 -4.31
C LEU A 181 -7.65 -7.59 -4.60
N ASP A 182 -8.57 -8.50 -4.34
CA ASP A 182 -10.01 -8.25 -4.51
C ASP A 182 -10.49 -7.11 -3.56
N ILE A 183 -10.03 -7.10 -2.30
CA ILE A 183 -10.32 -6.02 -1.35
C ILE A 183 -9.75 -4.69 -1.84
N VAL A 184 -8.51 -4.67 -2.30
CA VAL A 184 -7.85 -3.47 -2.84
C VAL A 184 -8.61 -2.90 -4.04
N ARG A 185 -9.04 -3.75 -4.99
CA ARG A 185 -9.83 -3.32 -6.15
C ARG A 185 -11.19 -2.74 -5.72
N ASN A 186 -11.89 -3.40 -4.81
CA ASN A 186 -13.16 -2.91 -4.27
C ASN A 186 -13.02 -1.55 -3.56
N LEU A 187 -11.91 -1.32 -2.84
CA LEU A 187 -11.63 -0.01 -2.23
C LEU A 187 -11.38 1.07 -3.28
N ALA A 188 -10.63 0.76 -4.33
CA ALA A 188 -10.41 1.69 -5.44
C ALA A 188 -11.74 2.05 -6.13
N GLU A 189 -12.60 1.07 -6.42
CA GLU A 189 -13.95 1.30 -6.98
C GLU A 189 -14.83 2.20 -6.09
N ARG A 190 -14.56 2.23 -4.78
CA ARG A 190 -15.22 3.12 -3.81
C ARG A 190 -14.57 4.49 -3.69
N GLY A 191 -13.55 4.79 -4.48
CA GLY A 191 -12.87 6.08 -4.54
C GLY A 191 -11.58 6.18 -3.71
N VAL A 192 -11.16 5.11 -3.02
CA VAL A 192 -9.88 5.12 -2.26
C VAL A 192 -8.71 5.02 -3.24
N GLY A 193 -7.74 5.94 -3.14
CA GLY A 193 -6.46 5.81 -3.86
C GLY A 193 -5.57 4.78 -3.18
N VAL A 194 -5.05 3.79 -3.92
CA VAL A 194 -4.21 2.75 -3.34
C VAL A 194 -2.81 2.76 -3.94
N VAL A 195 -1.80 2.74 -3.06
CA VAL A 195 -0.40 2.48 -3.44
C VAL A 195 0.03 1.17 -2.81
N MET A 196 0.60 0.27 -3.59
CA MET A 196 1.13 -0.97 -3.06
C MET A 196 2.51 -1.32 -3.65
N VAL A 197 3.44 -1.70 -2.79
CA VAL A 197 4.70 -2.29 -3.21
C VAL A 197 4.49 -3.79 -3.40
N LEU A 198 4.86 -4.30 -4.56
CA LEU A 198 4.78 -5.72 -4.89
C LEU A 198 6.12 -6.21 -5.48
N HIS A 199 6.47 -7.47 -5.17
CA HIS A 199 7.62 -8.13 -5.79
C HIS A 199 7.23 -8.92 -7.04
N ASP A 200 6.01 -9.43 -7.09
CA ASP A 200 5.51 -10.22 -8.22
C ASP A 200 4.91 -9.28 -9.29
N LEU A 201 5.57 -9.22 -10.45
CA LEU A 201 5.14 -8.41 -11.59
C LEU A 201 3.77 -8.85 -12.14
N ASN A 202 3.47 -10.15 -12.04
CA ASN A 202 2.20 -10.69 -12.54
C ASN A 202 1.05 -10.34 -11.58
N LEU A 203 1.29 -10.32 -10.26
CA LEU A 203 0.31 -9.81 -9.31
C LEU A 203 0.08 -8.30 -9.53
N ALA A 204 1.15 -7.52 -9.71
CA ALA A 204 1.06 -6.09 -10.00
C ALA A 204 0.26 -5.82 -11.28
N SER A 205 0.59 -6.52 -12.37
CA SER A 205 -0.11 -6.43 -13.65
C SER A 205 -1.62 -6.71 -13.57
N ARG A 206 -2.03 -7.61 -12.67
CA ARG A 206 -3.44 -8.00 -12.52
C ARG A 206 -4.29 -7.02 -11.72
N CYS A 207 -3.69 -6.25 -10.82
CA CYS A 207 -4.44 -5.40 -9.91
C CYS A 207 -4.24 -3.90 -10.14
N ALA A 208 -3.16 -3.48 -10.78
CA ALA A 208 -2.82 -2.07 -10.91
C ALA A 208 -3.49 -1.41 -12.13
N ASP A 209 -3.92 -0.17 -11.95
CA ASP A 209 -4.26 0.75 -13.04
C ASP A 209 -3.00 1.43 -13.55
N ASN A 210 -2.04 1.74 -12.63
CA ASN A 210 -0.73 2.31 -12.93
C ASN A 210 0.38 1.48 -12.29
N MET A 211 1.47 1.27 -13.00
CA MET A 211 2.69 0.66 -12.49
C MET A 211 3.84 1.67 -12.49
N VAL A 212 4.63 1.65 -11.43
CA VAL A 212 5.85 2.44 -11.30
C VAL A 212 7.01 1.49 -11.08
N VAL A 213 7.97 1.50 -12.00
CA VAL A 213 9.17 0.65 -11.91
C VAL A 213 10.31 1.46 -11.34
N PHE A 214 10.78 1.02 -10.18
CA PHE A 214 11.87 1.65 -9.44
C PHE A 214 13.19 0.91 -9.65
N ASN A 215 14.27 1.66 -9.83
CA ASN A 215 15.63 1.12 -9.83
C ASN A 215 16.64 2.16 -9.31
N GLY A 216 17.44 1.82 -8.31
CA GLY A 216 18.51 2.68 -7.80
C GLY A 216 18.08 4.10 -7.40
N GLY A 217 16.91 4.25 -6.79
CA GLY A 217 16.39 5.54 -6.29
C GLY A 217 15.74 6.43 -7.34
N VAL A 218 15.48 5.93 -8.55
CA VAL A 218 14.79 6.66 -9.62
C VAL A 218 13.63 5.85 -10.19
N ILE A 219 12.69 6.52 -10.84
CA ILE A 219 11.65 5.89 -11.64
C ILE A 219 12.21 5.60 -13.03
N GLU A 220 12.26 4.33 -13.42
CA GLU A 220 12.70 3.88 -14.74
C GLU A 220 11.57 3.90 -15.77
N ALA A 221 10.36 3.60 -15.34
CA ALA A 221 9.15 3.67 -16.17
C ALA A 221 7.91 3.85 -15.28
N MET A 222 6.88 4.48 -15.84
CA MET A 222 5.58 4.67 -15.21
C MET A 222 4.50 4.72 -16.29
N GLY A 223 3.38 4.02 -16.07
CA GLY A 223 2.24 3.95 -16.99
C GLY A 223 1.34 2.75 -16.67
N SER A 224 0.45 2.41 -17.59
CA SER A 224 -0.34 1.19 -17.47
C SER A 224 0.55 -0.07 -17.50
N PRO A 225 0.08 -1.22 -16.95
CA PRO A 225 0.85 -2.47 -17.04
C PRO A 225 1.28 -2.82 -18.46
N GLU A 226 0.44 -2.55 -19.47
CA GLU A 226 0.70 -2.81 -20.88
C GLU A 226 1.83 -1.95 -21.43
N GLU A 227 1.91 -0.69 -21.01
CA GLU A 227 2.97 0.25 -21.44
C GLU A 227 4.31 -0.05 -20.78
N VAL A 228 4.27 -0.48 -19.50
CA VAL A 228 5.46 -0.62 -18.67
C VAL A 228 6.12 -1.99 -18.83
N LEU A 229 5.33 -3.09 -18.85
CA LEU A 229 5.88 -4.44 -18.89
C LEU A 229 6.38 -4.81 -20.28
N THR A 230 7.62 -4.45 -20.56
CA THR A 230 8.33 -4.82 -21.80
C THR A 230 9.54 -5.70 -21.51
N THR A 231 9.92 -6.57 -22.46
CA THR A 231 11.10 -7.44 -22.31
C THR A 231 12.37 -6.63 -22.06
N GLN A 232 12.50 -5.48 -22.70
CA GLN A 232 13.66 -4.59 -22.57
C GLN A 232 13.75 -4.00 -21.15
N LEU A 233 12.61 -3.54 -20.59
CA LEU A 233 12.59 -2.98 -19.24
C LEU A 233 12.89 -4.04 -18.20
N ILE A 234 12.33 -5.25 -18.35
CA ILE A 234 12.55 -6.36 -17.42
C ILE A 234 14.02 -6.80 -17.44
N ASP A 235 14.62 -6.95 -18.60
CA ASP A 235 16.05 -7.28 -18.72
C ASP A 235 16.92 -6.17 -18.09
N LYS A 236 16.63 -4.89 -18.40
CA LYS A 236 17.37 -3.74 -17.87
C LYS A 236 17.30 -3.64 -16.34
N VAL A 237 16.12 -3.80 -15.75
CA VAL A 237 15.88 -3.52 -14.33
C VAL A 237 16.09 -4.74 -13.44
N PHE A 238 15.66 -5.91 -13.90
CA PHE A 238 15.69 -7.15 -13.11
C PHE A 238 16.80 -8.11 -13.54
N GLY A 239 17.47 -7.85 -14.68
CA GLY A 239 18.55 -8.70 -15.19
C GLY A 239 18.10 -10.06 -15.68
N VAL A 240 16.82 -10.20 -16.06
CA VAL A 240 16.21 -11.49 -16.43
C VAL A 240 15.61 -11.39 -17.83
N LYS A 241 15.99 -12.33 -18.70
CA LYS A 241 15.33 -12.48 -20.01
C LYS A 241 13.92 -13.00 -19.81
N SER A 242 12.96 -12.33 -20.43
CA SER A 242 11.54 -12.66 -20.29
C SER A 242 10.79 -12.61 -21.60
N ILE A 243 9.63 -13.24 -21.62
CA ILE A 243 8.63 -13.12 -22.68
C ILE A 243 7.40 -12.47 -22.07
N ILE A 244 6.81 -11.51 -22.77
CA ILE A 244 5.54 -10.91 -22.37
C ILE A 244 4.43 -11.56 -23.19
N ALA A 245 3.54 -12.26 -22.49
CA ALA A 245 2.34 -12.88 -23.06
C ALA A 245 1.07 -12.16 -22.52
N SER A 246 -0.08 -12.44 -23.13
CA SER A 246 -1.36 -12.02 -22.58
C SER A 246 -1.91 -13.10 -21.67
N HIS A 247 -2.31 -12.74 -20.45
CA HIS A 247 -2.94 -13.67 -19.52
C HIS A 247 -4.25 -14.22 -20.12
N PRO A 248 -4.48 -15.56 -20.16
CA PRO A 248 -5.58 -16.15 -20.92
C PRO A 248 -6.98 -15.70 -20.46
N VAL A 249 -7.13 -15.37 -19.17
CA VAL A 249 -8.40 -14.97 -18.55
C VAL A 249 -8.51 -13.44 -18.42
N THR A 250 -7.55 -12.79 -17.74
CA THR A 250 -7.63 -11.36 -17.42
C THR A 250 -7.19 -10.45 -18.58
N LYS A 251 -6.52 -11.01 -19.59
CA LYS A 251 -5.92 -10.28 -20.74
C LYS A 251 -4.81 -9.30 -20.38
N THR A 252 -4.47 -9.18 -19.10
CA THR A 252 -3.35 -8.36 -18.64
C THR A 252 -2.01 -8.95 -19.08
N PRO A 253 -0.92 -8.16 -19.15
CA PRO A 253 0.42 -8.65 -19.43
C PRO A 253 0.84 -9.74 -18.43
N LEU A 254 1.43 -10.81 -18.95
CA LEU A 254 1.98 -11.92 -18.19
C LEU A 254 3.48 -12.04 -18.48
N VAL A 255 4.29 -11.81 -17.47
CA VAL A 255 5.75 -11.97 -17.53
C VAL A 255 6.10 -13.44 -17.30
N ILE A 256 6.77 -14.04 -18.27
CA ILE A 256 7.27 -15.42 -18.24
C ILE A 256 8.80 -15.35 -18.25
N THR A 257 9.44 -15.88 -17.21
CA THR A 257 10.91 -15.89 -17.04
C THR A 257 11.45 -17.32 -17.11
#